data_bb4f1bc57851963f700515a43f6c2689
#
_entry.id   bb4f1bc57851963f700515a43f6c2689
#
_cell.length_a   1.000
_cell.length_b   1.000
_cell.length_c   1.000
_cell.angle_alpha   90.00
_cell.angle_beta   90.00
_cell.angle_gamma   90.00
#
_symmetry.space_group_name_H-M   'P 1'
#
loop_
_entity.id
_entity.type
_entity.pdbx_description
1 polymer ?
#
loop_
_entity_poly.entity_id
_entity_poly.type
_entity_poly.pdbx_seq_one_letter_code
_entity_poly.pdbx_strand_id
1 'polypeptide(L)'
;MGAHAINNEDRGFRYRREGEGVVFSTECGPATGEDIGKPYGRVGPGQYHRRHPMTALTDQGSGSPPAERIIDVELTDEMEGSFLEYAYSVIYSRALPDARDGLKPVQRRIVYQMSQMGLTPEKGHVKSARVVGDVMGKLHPHGDSAIYDALVRLAQPFSMRVPMVDGHGNFGSLDDGPAAARYTEARLRPEAMEMVRDLGEDVVDFVPNYDNQLTQPSVLPSGFPNLLVNGASGIAVGMATNMAPHNMGEVIDAACHLVDNPDATLDELMAFVPGPDLPSGGTIVGLDGIREAYETGKGSFKTRATVSIENVGPRRTGLVVTELPYLVGPERVIEKIKDAVNAKKLAGISDVTDLTDRHHGLRLVIGIKSGFNPDAVLQELYRLTPLEESFSINSVALVDGQPQTLGLQALLQVYIDHRIQVITRRSSYRLGQRKQRLHLVEGLLIAILDID
;
A
#
# COMPACT_ATOMS: atom_id res chain seq x y z
N MET A 1 36.05 30.26 -10.05
CA MET A 1 34.59 30.07 -10.11
C MET A 1 34.33 28.76 -9.41
N GLY A 2 33.57 28.79 -8.30
CA GLY A 2 33.52 27.73 -7.32
C GLY A 2 32.77 26.47 -7.78
N ALA A 3 33.39 25.34 -7.59
CA ALA A 3 32.74 24.03 -7.74
C ALA A 3 31.86 23.76 -6.50
N HIS A 4 30.54 23.65 -6.70
CA HIS A 4 29.66 23.11 -5.69
C HIS A 4 29.77 21.57 -5.71
N ALA A 5 30.39 21.03 -4.67
CA ALA A 5 30.34 19.60 -4.40
C ALA A 5 28.98 19.28 -3.73
N ILE A 6 28.18 18.45 -4.38
CA ILE A 6 26.99 17.86 -3.77
C ILE A 6 27.45 16.58 -3.07
N ASN A 7 27.55 16.65 -1.75
CA ASN A 7 27.86 15.49 -0.93
C ASN A 7 26.60 14.65 -0.76
N ASN A 8 26.57 13.47 -1.34
CA ASN A 8 25.52 12.49 -1.13
C ASN A 8 26.11 11.37 -0.27
N GLU A 9 26.08 11.56 1.05
CA GLU A 9 26.74 10.68 2.03
C GLU A 9 26.12 9.28 2.16
N ASP A 10 24.96 9.02 1.53
CA ASP A 10 24.21 7.77 1.74
C ASP A 10 24.58 6.62 0.79
N ARG A 11 25.51 6.76 -0.14
CA ARG A 11 25.79 5.68 -1.11
C ARG A 11 27.25 5.31 -1.34
N GLY A 12 28.20 5.86 -0.63
CA GLY A 12 29.61 5.45 -0.75
C GLY A 12 30.28 5.73 -2.09
N PHE A 13 29.70 6.59 -2.94
CA PHE A 13 30.26 6.98 -4.23
C PHE A 13 30.91 8.35 -4.12
N ARG A 14 32.15 8.47 -4.58
CA ARG A 14 32.84 9.75 -4.78
C ARG A 14 33.10 9.95 -6.25
N TYR A 15 32.83 11.16 -6.74
CA TYR A 15 33.19 11.54 -8.10
C TYR A 15 34.16 12.71 -8.11
N ARG A 16 35.09 12.71 -9.06
CA ARG A 16 36.01 13.80 -9.33
C ARG A 16 35.94 14.15 -10.82
N ARG A 17 35.95 15.43 -11.15
CA ARG A 17 35.95 15.89 -12.52
C ARG A 17 37.36 16.22 -12.92
N GLU A 18 37.91 15.50 -13.88
CA GLU A 18 39.22 15.82 -14.51
C GLU A 18 39.02 15.89 -16.04
N GLY A 19 39.19 17.09 -16.61
CA GLY A 19 39.02 17.30 -18.02
C GLY A 19 37.56 17.28 -18.52
N GLU A 20 37.30 16.66 -19.66
CA GLU A 20 35.95 16.53 -20.26
C GLU A 20 35.19 15.29 -19.82
N GLY A 21 35.73 14.45 -18.91
CA GLY A 21 35.12 13.23 -18.39
C GLY A 21 34.74 13.31 -16.90
N VAL A 22 33.90 12.36 -16.45
CA VAL A 22 33.52 12.15 -15.06
C VAL A 22 34.05 10.78 -14.63
N VAL A 23 34.85 10.74 -13.56
CA VAL A 23 35.42 9.49 -13.03
C VAL A 23 34.71 9.12 -11.76
N PHE A 24 34.23 7.87 -11.66
CA PHE A 24 33.62 7.33 -10.46
C PHE A 24 34.59 6.34 -9.78
N SER A 25 34.80 6.48 -8.47
CA SER A 25 35.53 5.52 -7.68
C SER A 25 34.55 4.79 -6.74
N THR A 26 34.57 3.46 -6.76
CA THR A 26 33.86 2.61 -5.79
C THR A 26 34.91 1.97 -4.88
N GLU A 27 34.84 2.20 -3.58
CA GLU A 27 35.61 1.43 -2.60
C GLU A 27 34.97 0.03 -2.48
N CYS A 28 35.35 -0.89 -3.38
CA CYS A 28 35.10 -2.32 -3.19
C CYS A 28 36.37 -3.00 -2.70
N GLY A 29 36.27 -3.74 -1.59
CA GLY A 29 37.32 -4.61 -1.12
C GLY A 29 37.70 -5.70 -2.16
N PRO A 30 38.86 -6.38 -2.02
CA PRO A 30 39.46 -7.18 -3.08
C PRO A 30 38.59 -8.37 -3.48
N ALA A 31 38.18 -8.40 -4.77
CA ALA A 31 37.65 -9.59 -5.40
C ALA A 31 38.79 -10.52 -5.76
N THR A 32 38.73 -11.79 -5.32
CA THR A 32 39.64 -12.84 -5.75
C THR A 32 39.40 -13.20 -7.22
N GLY A 33 40.51 -13.33 -7.96
CA GLY A 33 40.60 -13.29 -9.43
C GLY A 33 40.05 -14.46 -10.23
N GLU A 34 38.88 -15.04 -9.92
CA GLU A 34 38.34 -16.19 -10.69
C GLU A 34 37.01 -15.91 -11.43
N ASP A 35 36.46 -14.74 -11.36
CA ASP A 35 35.13 -14.45 -11.99
C ASP A 35 35.17 -13.49 -13.19
N ILE A 36 36.32 -13.39 -13.88
CA ILE A 36 36.41 -12.58 -15.12
C ILE A 36 36.16 -13.50 -16.31
N GLY A 37 34.95 -13.50 -16.84
CA GLY A 37 34.73 -14.12 -18.17
C GLY A 37 33.41 -14.86 -18.43
N LYS A 38 32.39 -14.71 -17.57
CA LYS A 38 31.08 -15.28 -17.89
C LYS A 38 30.06 -14.22 -18.25
N PRO A 39 29.31 -14.34 -19.35
CA PRO A 39 28.24 -13.43 -19.68
C PRO A 39 27.15 -13.52 -18.58
N TYR A 40 26.56 -12.39 -18.20
CA TYR A 40 25.49 -12.27 -17.20
C TYR A 40 24.36 -13.25 -17.50
N GLY A 41 24.29 -14.32 -16.70
CA GLY A 41 23.13 -15.19 -16.67
C GLY A 41 21.97 -14.48 -16.01
N ARG A 42 20.75 -14.78 -16.43
CA ARG A 42 19.50 -14.24 -15.85
C ARG A 42 19.55 -14.38 -14.33
N VAL A 43 19.59 -13.23 -13.65
CA VAL A 43 19.49 -13.15 -12.19
C VAL A 43 17.99 -13.27 -11.85
N GLY A 44 17.61 -14.38 -11.25
CA GLY A 44 16.28 -14.55 -10.68
C GLY A 44 16.08 -13.61 -9.49
N PRO A 45 14.84 -13.31 -9.09
CA PRO A 45 14.56 -12.45 -7.95
C PRO A 45 15.17 -13.09 -6.68
N GLY A 46 16.15 -12.42 -6.07
CA GLY A 46 16.68 -12.82 -4.76
C GLY A 46 18.20 -12.92 -4.58
N GLN A 47 19.03 -12.61 -5.58
CA GLN A 47 20.48 -12.65 -5.35
C GLN A 47 21.06 -11.25 -5.13
N TYR A 48 21.03 -10.80 -3.87
CA TYR A 48 21.85 -9.67 -3.41
C TYR A 48 23.22 -10.18 -2.97
N HIS A 49 24.29 -9.56 -3.46
CA HIS A 49 25.67 -9.94 -3.13
C HIS A 49 25.96 -9.81 -1.64
N ARG A 50 26.63 -10.84 -1.11
CA ARG A 50 27.06 -10.95 0.30
C ARG A 50 28.00 -9.80 0.67
N ARG A 51 27.69 -9.06 1.72
CA ARG A 51 28.69 -8.33 2.51
C ARG A 51 29.33 -9.31 3.48
N HIS A 52 30.63 -9.50 3.39
CA HIS A 52 31.39 -10.25 4.40
C HIS A 52 31.51 -9.43 5.70
N PRO A 53 31.45 -10.06 6.88
CA PRO A 53 31.70 -9.36 8.14
C PRO A 53 33.16 -8.93 8.22
N MET A 54 33.40 -7.70 8.67
CA MET A 54 34.71 -7.19 9.01
C MET A 54 35.26 -8.00 10.19
N THR A 55 36.17 -8.93 9.95
CA THR A 55 37.07 -9.46 10.96
C THR A 55 38.23 -8.47 11.12
N ALA A 56 38.37 -7.93 12.30
CA ALA A 56 39.57 -7.12 12.65
C ALA A 56 40.82 -8.00 12.56
N LEU A 57 41.63 -7.80 11.54
CA LEU A 57 42.98 -8.33 11.48
C LEU A 57 43.94 -7.22 11.91
N THR A 58 44.47 -7.38 13.13
CA THR A 58 45.71 -6.74 13.52
C THR A 58 46.85 -7.53 12.90
N ASP A 59 47.37 -7.09 11.78
CA ASP A 59 48.72 -7.49 11.35
C ASP A 59 49.47 -6.28 10.79
N GLN A 60 50.59 -5.98 11.41
CA GLN A 60 51.53 -4.95 11.00
C GLN A 60 52.43 -5.54 9.90
N GLY A 61 51.95 -5.50 8.69
CA GLY A 61 52.72 -5.78 7.48
C GLY A 61 52.82 -4.53 6.61
N SER A 62 54.04 -4.03 6.37
CA SER A 62 54.32 -2.94 5.43
C SER A 62 54.08 -3.36 3.98
N GLY A 63 52.82 -3.48 3.61
CA GLY A 63 52.40 -3.67 2.22
C GLY A 63 51.93 -2.32 1.64
N SER A 64 52.37 -2.00 0.44
CA SER A 64 51.86 -0.87 -0.33
C SER A 64 50.32 -0.98 -0.43
N PRO A 65 49.57 0.11 -0.33
CA PRO A 65 48.11 0.06 -0.49
C PRO A 65 47.79 -0.61 -1.85
N PRO A 66 46.75 -1.44 -1.91
CA PRO A 66 46.36 -2.07 -3.16
C PRO A 66 46.15 -1.00 -4.25
N ALA A 67 46.73 -1.21 -5.43
CA ALA A 67 46.63 -0.27 -6.53
C ALA A 67 45.15 -0.04 -6.85
N GLU A 68 44.75 1.21 -6.80
CA GLU A 68 43.40 1.63 -7.16
C GLU A 68 43.14 1.23 -8.62
N ARG A 69 42.10 0.43 -8.87
CA ARG A 69 41.68 0.03 -10.22
C ARG A 69 40.59 0.97 -10.71
N ILE A 70 40.97 1.95 -11.49
CA ILE A 70 40.02 2.86 -12.15
C ILE A 70 39.52 2.15 -13.42
N ILE A 71 38.22 2.07 -13.57
CA ILE A 71 37.52 1.55 -14.76
C ILE A 71 36.74 2.71 -15.37
N ASP A 72 37.04 3.03 -16.62
CA ASP A 72 36.26 4.01 -17.35
C ASP A 72 34.95 3.38 -17.79
N VAL A 73 33.82 4.03 -17.47
CA VAL A 73 32.48 3.61 -17.85
C VAL A 73 31.81 4.78 -18.60
N GLU A 74 31.23 4.49 -19.72
CA GLU A 74 30.41 5.46 -20.44
C GLU A 74 29.26 5.92 -19.56
N LEU A 75 29.10 7.24 -19.40
CA LEU A 75 28.07 7.82 -18.55
C LEU A 75 26.64 7.37 -18.93
N THR A 76 26.41 7.24 -20.23
CA THR A 76 25.11 6.80 -20.77
C THR A 76 24.78 5.37 -20.31
N ASP A 77 25.73 4.45 -20.43
CA ASP A 77 25.55 3.03 -20.09
C ASP A 77 25.31 2.89 -18.56
N GLU A 78 26.06 3.64 -17.74
CA GLU A 78 25.88 3.62 -16.28
C GLU A 78 24.51 4.20 -15.89
N MET A 79 24.09 5.30 -16.50
CA MET A 79 22.78 5.91 -16.22
C MET A 79 21.63 5.00 -16.65
N GLU A 80 21.73 4.36 -17.82
CA GLU A 80 20.71 3.43 -18.30
C GLU A 80 20.62 2.21 -17.38
N GLY A 81 21.75 1.59 -17.01
CA GLY A 81 21.80 0.45 -16.10
C GLY A 81 21.24 0.77 -14.72
N SER A 82 21.71 1.84 -14.10
CA SER A 82 21.25 2.30 -12.78
C SER A 82 19.77 2.71 -12.77
N PHE A 83 19.29 3.35 -13.86
CA PHE A 83 17.89 3.73 -13.98
C PHE A 83 16.97 2.52 -14.12
N LEU A 84 17.37 1.52 -14.92
CA LEU A 84 16.61 0.26 -15.06
C LEU A 84 16.54 -0.51 -13.75
N GLU A 85 17.66 -0.62 -13.01
CA GLU A 85 17.67 -1.26 -11.70
C GLU A 85 16.78 -0.52 -10.69
N TYR A 86 16.85 0.80 -10.65
CA TYR A 86 15.96 1.63 -9.83
C TYR A 86 14.49 1.45 -10.23
N ALA A 87 14.17 1.50 -11.53
CA ALA A 87 12.82 1.31 -12.04
C ALA A 87 12.27 -0.06 -11.64
N TYR A 88 13.07 -1.13 -11.82
CA TYR A 88 12.73 -2.48 -11.41
C TYR A 88 12.43 -2.54 -9.90
N SER A 89 13.32 -2.00 -9.07
CA SER A 89 13.14 -1.98 -7.62
C SER A 89 11.86 -1.24 -7.20
N VAL A 90 11.55 -0.09 -7.83
CA VAL A 90 10.34 0.69 -7.51
C VAL A 90 9.07 -0.05 -7.92
N ILE A 91 9.05 -0.69 -9.09
CA ILE A 91 7.89 -1.44 -9.58
C ILE A 91 7.60 -2.65 -8.68
N TYR A 92 8.61 -3.50 -8.44
CA TYR A 92 8.42 -4.80 -7.79
C TYR A 92 8.47 -4.75 -6.26
N SER A 93 9.23 -3.80 -5.68
CA SER A 93 9.54 -3.80 -4.25
C SER A 93 8.94 -2.63 -3.48
N ARG A 94 8.22 -1.70 -4.13
CA ARG A 94 7.76 -0.48 -3.46
C ARG A 94 6.35 -0.02 -3.82
N ALA A 95 6.05 0.19 -5.12
CA ALA A 95 4.92 0.99 -5.54
C ALA A 95 3.65 0.19 -5.82
N LEU A 96 3.79 -1.00 -6.42
CA LEU A 96 2.64 -1.81 -6.83
C LEU A 96 2.25 -2.84 -5.78
N PRO A 97 0.93 -3.09 -5.60
CA PRO A 97 0.42 -4.17 -4.77
C PRO A 97 0.52 -5.50 -5.52
N ASP A 98 0.63 -6.61 -4.78
CA ASP A 98 0.40 -7.95 -5.31
C ASP A 98 -1.11 -8.18 -5.45
N ALA A 99 -1.55 -8.71 -6.59
CA ALA A 99 -2.98 -8.89 -6.88
C ALA A 99 -3.65 -9.91 -5.94
N ARG A 100 -2.88 -10.85 -5.35
CA ARG A 100 -3.38 -11.91 -4.47
C ARG A 100 -3.78 -11.41 -3.09
N ASP A 101 -2.97 -10.56 -2.45
CA ASP A 101 -3.22 -10.04 -1.09
C ASP A 101 -3.48 -8.53 -1.03
N GLY A 102 -3.34 -7.83 -2.17
CA GLY A 102 -3.61 -6.39 -2.27
C GLY A 102 -2.64 -5.49 -1.50
N LEU A 103 -1.50 -6.03 -1.07
CA LEU A 103 -0.56 -5.30 -0.23
C LEU A 103 0.72 -4.94 -0.98
N LYS A 104 1.22 -3.74 -0.69
CA LYS A 104 2.60 -3.38 -1.01
C LYS A 104 3.56 -4.08 -0.06
N PRO A 105 4.83 -4.29 -0.44
CA PRO A 105 5.80 -4.98 0.42
C PRO A 105 5.92 -4.41 1.84
N VAL A 106 5.94 -3.08 2.00
CA VAL A 106 6.00 -2.46 3.34
C VAL A 106 4.75 -2.77 4.17
N GLN A 107 3.57 -2.73 3.58
CA GLN A 107 2.30 -3.03 4.28
C GLN A 107 2.24 -4.50 4.71
N ARG A 108 2.64 -5.42 3.82
CA ARG A 108 2.72 -6.86 4.11
C ARG A 108 3.66 -7.13 5.27
N ARG A 109 4.84 -6.50 5.28
CA ARG A 109 5.83 -6.63 6.35
C ARG A 109 5.34 -6.08 7.67
N ILE A 110 4.59 -4.96 7.67
CA ILE A 110 3.97 -4.40 8.88
C ILE A 110 2.96 -5.39 9.46
N VAL A 111 1.99 -5.85 8.67
CA VAL A 111 0.95 -6.78 9.14
C VAL A 111 1.56 -8.09 9.61
N TYR A 112 2.51 -8.66 8.87
CA TYR A 112 3.24 -9.85 9.25
C TYR A 112 4.00 -9.68 10.56
N GLN A 113 4.81 -8.61 10.68
CA GLN A 113 5.61 -8.38 11.90
C GLN A 113 4.73 -8.13 13.13
N MET A 114 3.63 -7.39 12.99
CA MET A 114 2.67 -7.19 14.07
C MET A 114 2.04 -8.52 14.52
N SER A 115 1.75 -9.43 13.58
CA SER A 115 1.28 -10.79 13.87
C SER A 115 2.35 -11.60 14.61
N GLN A 116 3.63 -11.56 14.19
CA GLN A 116 4.74 -12.22 14.87
C GLN A 116 4.99 -11.67 16.29
N MET A 117 4.78 -10.39 16.51
CA MET A 117 4.81 -9.77 17.83
C MET A 117 3.60 -10.16 18.69
N GLY A 118 2.64 -10.88 18.12
CA GLY A 118 1.40 -11.30 18.78
C GLY A 118 0.50 -10.13 19.18
N LEU A 119 0.47 -9.06 18.39
CA LEU A 119 -0.38 -7.89 18.61
C LEU A 119 -1.79 -8.14 18.11
N THR A 120 -2.47 -9.12 18.71
CA THR A 120 -3.84 -9.50 18.36
C THR A 120 -4.87 -8.51 18.92
N PRO A 121 -6.11 -8.49 18.39
CA PRO A 121 -7.16 -7.55 18.84
C PRO A 121 -7.49 -7.64 20.34
N GLU A 122 -7.26 -8.81 20.97
CA GLU A 122 -7.54 -9.05 22.39
C GLU A 122 -6.44 -8.53 23.32
N LYS A 123 -5.25 -8.21 22.75
CA LYS A 123 -4.12 -7.71 23.54
C LYS A 123 -4.10 -6.18 23.60
N GLY A 124 -3.33 -5.66 24.54
CA GLY A 124 -3.09 -4.22 24.65
C GLY A 124 -2.30 -3.66 23.46
N HIS A 125 -2.51 -2.40 23.17
CA HIS A 125 -1.72 -1.66 22.18
C HIS A 125 -0.26 -1.52 22.61
N VAL A 126 0.64 -1.42 21.64
CA VAL A 126 2.06 -1.12 21.87
C VAL A 126 2.44 0.17 21.13
N LYS A 127 3.49 0.86 21.59
CA LYS A 127 3.99 2.06 20.90
C LYS A 127 4.29 1.78 19.44
N SER A 128 3.77 2.61 18.54
CA SER A 128 4.01 2.50 17.09
C SER A 128 5.49 2.49 16.75
N ALA A 129 6.31 3.26 17.49
CA ALA A 129 7.76 3.27 17.34
C ALA A 129 8.40 1.88 17.54
N ARG A 130 7.84 1.01 18.41
CA ARG A 130 8.31 -0.37 18.57
C ARG A 130 8.01 -1.21 17.33
N VAL A 131 6.80 -1.09 16.78
CA VAL A 131 6.43 -1.79 15.55
C VAL A 131 7.33 -1.37 14.39
N VAL A 132 7.52 -0.05 14.22
CA VAL A 132 8.40 0.52 13.18
C VAL A 132 9.83 0.01 13.34
N GLY A 133 10.38 0.03 14.55
CA GLY A 133 11.74 -0.45 14.82
C GLY A 133 11.92 -1.95 14.51
N ASP A 134 10.95 -2.79 14.89
CA ASP A 134 10.99 -4.22 14.60
C ASP A 134 10.87 -4.52 13.08
N VAL A 135 10.00 -3.79 12.35
CA VAL A 135 9.86 -3.92 10.89
C VAL A 135 11.15 -3.49 10.19
N MET A 136 11.70 -2.33 10.57
CA MET A 136 12.91 -1.79 9.99
C MET A 136 14.12 -2.71 10.21
N GLY A 137 14.30 -3.17 11.42
CA GLY A 137 15.47 -3.99 11.78
C GLY A 137 15.43 -5.41 11.23
N LYS A 138 14.24 -5.98 11.02
CA LYS A 138 14.09 -7.39 10.65
C LYS A 138 13.73 -7.63 9.19
N LEU A 139 12.90 -6.75 8.57
CA LEU A 139 12.24 -7.06 7.31
C LEU A 139 12.39 -5.98 6.24
N HIS A 140 12.48 -4.69 6.63
CA HIS A 140 12.36 -3.58 5.68
C HIS A 140 13.43 -2.51 5.95
N PRO A 141 14.64 -2.62 5.34
CA PRO A 141 15.78 -1.75 5.61
C PRO A 141 15.64 -0.38 4.92
N HIS A 142 14.63 0.38 5.33
CA HIS A 142 14.30 1.72 4.82
C HIS A 142 14.01 2.68 5.97
N GLY A 143 13.86 3.97 5.67
CA GLY A 143 13.61 5.00 6.68
C GLY A 143 12.38 4.71 7.55
N ASP A 144 12.50 4.98 8.84
CA ASP A 144 11.46 4.80 9.85
C ASP A 144 10.19 5.62 9.56
N SER A 145 10.35 6.84 9.02
CA SER A 145 9.24 7.69 8.61
C SER A 145 8.36 7.02 7.56
N ALA A 146 8.95 6.42 6.52
CA ALA A 146 8.19 5.74 5.47
C ALA A 146 7.42 4.51 6.00
N ILE A 147 8.00 3.77 6.95
CA ILE A 147 7.34 2.64 7.61
C ILE A 147 6.21 3.15 8.50
N TYR A 148 6.44 4.22 9.25
CA TYR A 148 5.42 4.82 10.11
C TYR A 148 4.25 5.38 9.30
N ASP A 149 4.49 6.08 8.19
CA ASP A 149 3.45 6.60 7.31
C ASP A 149 2.60 5.46 6.71
N ALA A 150 3.21 4.34 6.37
CA ALA A 150 2.48 3.15 5.93
C ALA A 150 1.62 2.55 7.05
N LEU A 151 2.16 2.43 8.27
CA LEU A 151 1.42 1.99 9.46
C LEU A 151 0.21 2.89 9.74
N VAL A 152 0.42 4.20 9.68
CA VAL A 152 -0.63 5.20 9.90
C VAL A 152 -1.76 5.02 8.89
N ARG A 153 -1.46 4.88 7.60
CA ARG A 153 -2.48 4.67 6.56
C ARG A 153 -3.29 3.40 6.79
N LEU A 154 -2.67 2.32 7.27
CA LEU A 154 -3.37 1.08 7.61
C LEU A 154 -4.35 1.23 8.79
N ALA A 155 -4.24 2.30 9.58
CA ALA A 155 -5.11 2.60 10.71
C ALA A 155 -6.19 3.66 10.41
N GLN A 156 -6.08 4.39 9.29
CA GLN A 156 -6.96 5.52 8.99
C GLN A 156 -8.27 5.08 8.34
N PRO A 157 -9.44 5.30 8.99
CA PRO A 157 -10.74 4.89 8.43
C PRO A 157 -11.20 5.74 7.24
N PHE A 158 -10.60 6.92 7.03
CA PHE A 158 -10.87 7.77 5.86
C PHE A 158 -9.97 7.43 4.67
N SER A 159 -8.90 6.66 4.88
CA SER A 159 -7.98 6.19 3.82
C SER A 159 -8.30 4.77 3.38
N MET A 160 -8.73 3.91 4.31
CA MET A 160 -9.01 2.50 4.05
C MET A 160 -10.48 2.18 4.33
N ARG A 161 -11.10 1.44 3.42
CA ARG A 161 -12.47 0.96 3.59
C ARG A 161 -12.59 -0.02 4.76
N VAL A 162 -11.56 -0.85 4.91
CA VAL A 162 -11.40 -1.78 6.03
C VAL A 162 -9.98 -1.61 6.60
N PRO A 163 -9.80 -0.77 7.64
CA PRO A 163 -8.51 -0.61 8.30
C PRO A 163 -8.00 -1.92 8.88
N MET A 164 -6.68 -2.14 8.80
CA MET A 164 -6.02 -3.35 9.32
C MET A 164 -5.40 -3.14 10.70
N VAL A 165 -5.16 -1.88 11.06
CA VAL A 165 -4.54 -1.51 12.33
C VAL A 165 -5.55 -0.78 13.20
N ASP A 166 -5.65 -1.21 14.46
CA ASP A 166 -6.34 -0.49 15.52
C ASP A 166 -5.36 0.45 16.20
N GLY A 167 -5.52 1.74 15.93
CA GLY A 167 -4.67 2.82 16.42
C GLY A 167 -5.22 3.48 17.66
N HIS A 168 -4.37 3.73 18.67
CA HIS A 168 -4.68 4.53 19.83
C HIS A 168 -3.82 5.81 19.86
N GLY A 169 -4.47 6.97 19.91
CA GLY A 169 -3.84 8.29 19.80
C GLY A 169 -4.24 9.03 18.53
N ASN A 170 -3.45 10.02 18.13
CA ASN A 170 -3.71 10.82 16.95
C ASN A 170 -3.02 10.22 15.72
N PHE A 171 -3.80 9.58 14.85
CA PHE A 171 -3.36 9.04 13.56
C PHE A 171 -3.64 10.00 12.39
N GLY A 172 -3.86 11.26 12.67
CA GLY A 172 -4.13 12.30 11.68
C GLY A 172 -5.57 12.40 11.24
N SER A 173 -5.82 13.36 10.38
CA SER A 173 -7.08 13.61 9.67
C SER A 173 -6.78 13.79 8.18
N LEU A 174 -7.76 14.20 7.39
CA LEU A 174 -7.55 14.55 5.98
C LEU A 174 -6.71 15.81 5.79
N ASP A 175 -6.74 16.72 6.77
CA ASP A 175 -6.04 18.01 6.72
C ASP A 175 -4.78 18.03 7.61
N ASP A 176 -4.77 17.26 8.72
CA ASP A 176 -3.68 17.24 9.69
C ASP A 176 -2.91 15.92 9.67
N GLY A 177 -1.60 16.01 9.78
CA GLY A 177 -0.72 14.84 9.92
C GLY A 177 -0.88 14.11 11.27
N PRO A 178 -0.38 12.87 11.37
CA PRO A 178 -0.40 12.11 12.60
C PRO A 178 0.60 12.64 13.64
N ALA A 179 0.37 12.32 14.91
CA ALA A 179 1.38 12.50 15.95
C ALA A 179 2.58 11.57 15.72
N ALA A 180 3.76 11.93 16.23
CA ALA A 180 4.96 11.11 16.09
C ALA A 180 4.77 9.70 16.68
N ALA A 181 5.45 8.70 16.11
CA ALA A 181 5.32 7.28 16.44
C ALA A 181 5.53 6.93 17.93
N ARG A 182 6.27 7.77 18.68
CA ARG A 182 6.47 7.63 20.13
C ARG A 182 5.23 7.94 20.97
N TYR A 183 4.24 8.66 20.41
CA TYR A 183 3.00 9.04 21.11
C TYR A 183 1.84 8.12 20.74
N THR A 184 1.81 7.56 19.53
CA THR A 184 0.75 6.67 19.08
C THR A 184 1.02 5.23 19.48
N GLU A 185 -0.05 4.43 19.56
CA GLU A 185 0.02 3.00 19.86
C GLU A 185 -0.82 2.23 18.84
N ALA A 186 -0.44 0.99 18.58
CA ALA A 186 -1.06 0.17 17.54
C ALA A 186 -1.18 -1.30 17.95
N ARG A 187 -2.20 -1.97 17.42
CA ARG A 187 -2.38 -3.43 17.37
C ARG A 187 -3.12 -3.81 16.09
N LEU A 188 -3.20 -5.09 15.78
CA LEU A 188 -3.99 -5.55 14.63
C LEU A 188 -5.49 -5.48 14.92
N ARG A 189 -6.28 -5.19 13.88
CA ARG A 189 -7.73 -5.34 13.92
C ARG A 189 -8.14 -6.80 13.62
N PRO A 190 -9.38 -7.20 13.97
CA PRO A 190 -9.90 -8.53 13.63
C PRO A 190 -9.77 -8.87 12.14
N GLU A 191 -10.01 -7.90 11.26
CA GLU A 191 -9.93 -8.08 9.81
C GLU A 191 -8.50 -8.40 9.34
N ALA A 192 -7.49 -7.80 9.97
CA ALA A 192 -6.09 -8.11 9.69
C ALA A 192 -5.70 -9.53 10.11
N MET A 193 -6.37 -10.12 11.10
CA MET A 193 -6.14 -11.52 11.47
C MET A 193 -6.57 -12.48 10.36
N GLU A 194 -7.58 -12.12 9.57
CA GLU A 194 -7.98 -12.89 8.39
C GLU A 194 -6.92 -12.86 7.27
N MET A 195 -6.14 -11.78 7.18
CA MET A 195 -5.03 -11.69 6.21
C MET A 195 -3.91 -12.67 6.52
N VAL A 196 -3.65 -12.97 7.80
CA VAL A 196 -2.55 -13.82 8.29
C VAL A 196 -3.02 -15.18 8.79
N ARG A 197 -4.32 -15.51 8.63
CA ARG A 197 -4.89 -16.78 9.11
C ARG A 197 -4.15 -17.96 8.52
N ASP A 198 -3.87 -18.96 9.37
CA ASP A 198 -3.22 -20.22 9.01
C ASP A 198 -1.78 -20.09 8.46
N LEU A 199 -1.13 -18.91 8.61
CA LEU A 199 0.19 -18.62 8.03
C LEU A 199 1.29 -19.62 8.47
N GLY A 200 1.14 -20.23 9.66
CA GLY A 200 2.04 -21.29 10.16
C GLY A 200 1.78 -22.68 9.59
N GLU A 201 0.82 -22.88 8.68
CA GLU A 201 0.41 -24.17 8.14
C GLU A 201 0.90 -24.39 6.69
N ASP A 202 2.04 -23.83 6.32
CA ASP A 202 2.67 -23.92 4.99
C ASP A 202 1.76 -23.51 3.83
N VAL A 203 0.92 -22.49 4.05
CA VAL A 203 -0.09 -22.03 3.08
C VAL A 203 0.44 -21.11 1.99
N VAL A 204 1.59 -20.47 2.21
CA VAL A 204 2.28 -19.58 1.26
C VAL A 204 3.78 -19.81 1.33
N ASP A 205 4.50 -19.36 0.31
CA ASP A 205 5.95 -19.46 0.27
C ASP A 205 6.60 -18.39 1.15
N PHE A 206 7.69 -18.78 1.81
CA PHE A 206 8.54 -17.89 2.58
C PHE A 206 9.84 -17.64 1.82
N VAL A 207 10.24 -16.38 1.78
CA VAL A 207 11.48 -15.93 1.14
C VAL A 207 12.41 -15.33 2.19
N PRO A 208 13.73 -15.36 1.97
CA PRO A 208 14.68 -14.69 2.86
C PRO A 208 14.39 -13.19 2.96
N ASN A 209 14.70 -12.59 4.12
CA ASN A 209 14.73 -11.16 4.29
C ASN A 209 16.02 -10.55 3.66
N TYR A 210 16.24 -9.25 3.83
CA TYR A 210 17.33 -8.50 3.18
C TYR A 210 18.73 -8.96 3.59
N ASP A 211 18.92 -9.56 4.77
CA ASP A 211 20.22 -10.04 5.30
C ASP A 211 20.32 -11.57 5.33
N ASN A 212 19.34 -12.28 4.81
CA ASN A 212 19.22 -13.74 4.79
C ASN A 212 19.21 -14.42 6.19
N GLN A 213 18.97 -13.67 7.26
CA GLN A 213 18.91 -14.23 8.62
C GLN A 213 17.52 -14.70 9.03
N LEU A 214 16.49 -14.09 8.46
CA LEU A 214 15.09 -14.40 8.72
C LEU A 214 14.34 -14.71 7.42
N THR A 215 13.17 -15.30 7.55
CA THR A 215 12.25 -15.50 6.43
C THR A 215 10.97 -14.70 6.65
N GLN A 216 10.36 -14.29 5.54
CA GLN A 216 9.12 -13.56 5.49
C GLN A 216 8.19 -14.14 4.42
N PRO A 217 6.87 -14.04 4.55
CA PRO A 217 5.97 -14.53 3.53
C PRO A 217 6.11 -13.69 2.26
N SER A 218 6.15 -14.35 1.10
CA SER A 218 6.15 -13.70 -0.20
C SER A 218 4.83 -12.96 -0.47
N VAL A 219 3.73 -13.52 0.02
CA VAL A 219 2.36 -13.03 -0.04
C VAL A 219 1.62 -13.48 1.22
N LEU A 220 0.59 -12.77 1.66
CA LEU A 220 -0.26 -13.23 2.77
C LEU A 220 -1.39 -14.15 2.27
N PRO A 221 -1.90 -15.04 3.13
CA PRO A 221 -3.03 -15.93 2.79
C PRO A 221 -4.30 -15.19 2.37
N SER A 222 -4.54 -14.00 2.88
CA SER A 222 -5.62 -13.07 2.54
C SER A 222 -7.02 -13.70 2.55
N GLY A 223 -7.65 -13.74 3.71
CA GLY A 223 -8.98 -14.35 3.91
C GLY A 223 -10.11 -13.64 3.19
N PHE A 224 -9.90 -12.43 2.68
CA PHE A 224 -10.84 -11.64 1.86
C PHE A 224 -10.10 -10.93 0.73
N PRO A 225 -10.77 -10.52 -0.35
CA PRO A 225 -10.16 -9.90 -1.54
C PRO A 225 -9.74 -8.44 -1.28
N ASN A 226 -8.67 -8.28 -0.48
CA ASN A 226 -8.23 -7.00 0.05
C ASN A 226 -7.92 -5.96 -1.02
N LEU A 227 -7.38 -6.36 -2.17
CA LEU A 227 -7.08 -5.40 -3.26
C LEU A 227 -8.32 -4.67 -3.75
N LEU A 228 -9.44 -5.36 -3.90
CA LEU A 228 -10.70 -4.74 -4.29
C LEU A 228 -11.35 -4.00 -3.11
N VAL A 229 -11.31 -4.57 -1.92
CA VAL A 229 -11.94 -3.98 -0.72
C VAL A 229 -11.30 -2.64 -0.35
N ASN A 230 -9.97 -2.58 -0.26
CA ASN A 230 -9.26 -1.38 0.18
C ASN A 230 -8.71 -0.53 -0.96
N GLY A 231 -8.67 -1.08 -2.17
CA GLY A 231 -7.99 -0.43 -3.28
C GLY A 231 -6.48 -0.34 -3.07
N ALA A 232 -5.83 0.37 -3.96
CA ALA A 232 -4.41 0.70 -3.86
C ALA A 232 -4.09 1.95 -4.67
N SER A 233 -3.13 2.74 -4.21
CA SER A 233 -2.60 3.88 -4.97
C SER A 233 -1.09 3.85 -4.90
N GLY A 234 -0.39 4.01 -6.03
CA GLY A 234 1.06 4.00 -6.09
C GLY A 234 1.60 4.55 -7.40
N ILE A 235 2.74 5.22 -7.31
CA ILE A 235 3.44 5.79 -8.46
C ILE A 235 4.76 5.03 -8.61
N ALA A 236 4.90 4.31 -9.71
CA ALA A 236 6.13 3.63 -10.10
C ALA A 236 6.81 4.37 -11.26
N VAL A 237 7.92 3.84 -11.74
CA VAL A 237 8.59 4.36 -12.93
C VAL A 237 7.84 3.87 -14.17
N GLY A 238 7.36 4.78 -15.00
CA GLY A 238 6.64 4.47 -16.23
C GLY A 238 5.20 3.98 -16.06
N MET A 239 4.71 3.77 -14.83
CA MET A 239 3.34 3.35 -14.55
C MET A 239 2.87 3.80 -13.18
N ALA A 240 1.55 3.85 -13.01
CA ALA A 240 0.93 4.15 -11.73
C ALA A 240 -0.27 3.22 -11.52
N THR A 241 -0.60 2.95 -10.27
CA THR A 241 -1.86 2.29 -9.90
C THR A 241 -2.72 3.23 -9.08
N ASN A 242 -4.02 3.20 -9.33
CA ASN A 242 -5.01 3.93 -8.53
C ASN A 242 -6.34 3.17 -8.60
N MET A 243 -6.58 2.37 -7.58
CA MET A 243 -7.75 1.49 -7.48
C MET A 243 -8.68 2.01 -6.40
N ALA A 244 -9.94 2.15 -6.73
CA ALA A 244 -10.96 2.57 -5.77
C ALA A 244 -11.28 1.42 -4.79
N PRO A 245 -11.63 1.73 -3.52
CA PRO A 245 -12.13 0.75 -2.56
C PRO A 245 -13.58 0.35 -2.86
N HIS A 246 -13.97 -0.85 -2.39
CA HIS A 246 -15.32 -1.43 -2.59
C HIS A 246 -15.89 -2.00 -1.30
N ASN A 247 -17.18 -2.22 -1.28
CA ASN A 247 -17.84 -2.89 -0.15
C ASN A 247 -17.40 -4.35 -0.05
N MET A 248 -16.98 -4.77 1.14
CA MET A 248 -16.44 -6.12 1.37
C MET A 248 -17.49 -7.20 1.12
N GLY A 249 -18.74 -6.99 1.55
CA GLY A 249 -19.83 -7.95 1.34
C GLY A 249 -20.10 -8.16 -0.14
N GLU A 250 -20.28 -7.07 -0.89
CA GLU A 250 -20.52 -7.09 -2.34
C GLU A 250 -19.40 -7.82 -3.10
N VAL A 251 -18.13 -7.53 -2.76
CA VAL A 251 -16.98 -8.18 -3.43
C VAL A 251 -16.89 -9.67 -3.09
N ILE A 252 -17.21 -10.07 -1.85
CA ILE A 252 -17.25 -11.47 -1.44
C ILE A 252 -18.39 -12.21 -2.16
N ASP A 253 -19.58 -11.60 -2.24
CA ASP A 253 -20.73 -12.20 -2.94
C ASP A 253 -20.43 -12.38 -4.44
N ALA A 254 -19.79 -11.40 -5.08
CA ALA A 254 -19.32 -11.53 -6.46
C ALA A 254 -18.26 -12.64 -6.62
N ALA A 255 -17.32 -12.76 -5.67
CA ALA A 255 -16.34 -13.84 -5.69
C ALA A 255 -16.99 -15.22 -5.53
N CYS A 256 -17.97 -15.37 -4.63
CA CYS A 256 -18.75 -16.60 -4.48
C CYS A 256 -19.52 -16.93 -5.75
N HIS A 257 -20.17 -15.94 -6.36
CA HIS A 257 -20.86 -16.14 -7.63
C HIS A 257 -19.93 -16.61 -8.74
N LEU A 258 -18.71 -16.04 -8.83
CA LEU A 258 -17.72 -16.45 -9.83
C LEU A 258 -17.15 -17.86 -9.58
N VAL A 259 -17.07 -18.30 -8.32
CA VAL A 259 -16.71 -19.70 -7.98
C VAL A 259 -17.77 -20.68 -8.46
N ASP A 260 -19.07 -20.34 -8.27
CA ASP A 260 -20.18 -21.18 -8.66
C ASP A 260 -20.43 -21.12 -10.20
N ASN A 261 -20.09 -20.00 -10.83
CA ASN A 261 -20.30 -19.71 -12.25
C ASN A 261 -19.00 -19.16 -12.88
N PRO A 262 -18.03 -20.01 -13.27
CA PRO A 262 -16.73 -19.55 -13.79
C PRO A 262 -16.83 -18.72 -15.08
N ASP A 263 -17.89 -18.88 -15.85
CA ASP A 263 -18.14 -18.16 -17.10
C ASP A 263 -19.05 -16.91 -16.88
N ALA A 264 -19.18 -16.45 -15.63
CA ALA A 264 -20.02 -15.28 -15.30
C ALA A 264 -19.58 -14.05 -16.09
N THR A 265 -20.56 -13.35 -16.64
CA THR A 265 -20.34 -12.11 -17.40
C THR A 265 -20.06 -10.92 -16.48
N LEU A 266 -19.47 -9.86 -17.04
CA LEU A 266 -19.29 -8.61 -16.30
C LEU A 266 -20.60 -8.04 -15.76
N ASP A 267 -21.68 -8.12 -16.51
CA ASP A 267 -23.00 -7.62 -16.08
C ASP A 267 -23.54 -8.38 -14.87
N GLU A 268 -23.33 -9.69 -14.80
CA GLU A 268 -23.69 -10.50 -13.63
C GLU A 268 -22.85 -10.12 -12.41
N LEU A 269 -21.54 -9.91 -12.58
CA LEU A 269 -20.67 -9.45 -11.49
C LEU A 269 -21.01 -8.04 -11.01
N MET A 270 -21.38 -7.13 -11.93
CA MET A 270 -21.81 -5.78 -11.59
C MET A 270 -23.18 -5.73 -10.88
N ALA A 271 -23.98 -6.80 -10.95
CA ALA A 271 -25.19 -6.90 -10.13
C ALA A 271 -24.87 -7.04 -8.63
N PHE A 272 -23.71 -7.61 -8.29
CA PHE A 272 -23.20 -7.70 -6.90
C PHE A 272 -22.35 -6.49 -6.53
N VAL A 273 -21.48 -6.02 -7.45
CA VAL A 273 -20.56 -4.89 -7.23
C VAL A 273 -20.93 -3.75 -8.19
N PRO A 274 -21.95 -2.96 -7.88
CA PRO A 274 -22.43 -1.90 -8.78
C PRO A 274 -21.44 -0.75 -8.96
N GLY A 275 -20.52 -0.57 -8.02
CA GLY A 275 -19.51 0.48 -8.05
C GLY A 275 -18.62 0.53 -6.82
N PRO A 276 -17.63 1.42 -6.79
CA PRO A 276 -16.80 1.68 -5.62
C PRO A 276 -17.62 2.13 -4.41
N ASP A 277 -17.11 1.76 -3.21
CA ASP A 277 -17.67 2.17 -1.92
C ASP A 277 -16.60 2.96 -1.14
N LEU A 278 -16.71 4.27 -1.20
CA LEU A 278 -15.70 5.19 -0.72
C LEU A 278 -15.85 5.43 0.81
N PRO A 279 -14.76 5.36 1.60
CA PRO A 279 -14.81 5.49 3.06
C PRO A 279 -15.39 6.82 3.56
N SER A 280 -15.22 7.90 2.80
CA SER A 280 -15.70 9.24 3.16
C SER A 280 -17.14 9.52 2.70
N GLY A 281 -17.79 8.56 2.02
CA GLY A 281 -19.13 8.74 1.46
C GLY A 281 -19.13 9.58 0.17
N GLY A 282 -20.18 10.37 -0.02
CA GLY A 282 -20.42 11.13 -1.23
C GLY A 282 -21.22 10.34 -2.27
N THR A 283 -21.61 11.01 -3.34
CA THR A 283 -22.43 10.45 -4.41
C THR A 283 -21.61 10.28 -5.70
N ILE A 284 -21.58 9.08 -6.26
CA ILE A 284 -20.98 8.81 -7.56
C ILE A 284 -21.92 9.31 -8.67
N VAL A 285 -21.36 10.03 -9.64
CA VAL A 285 -22.10 10.63 -10.76
C VAL A 285 -21.75 9.92 -12.06
N GLY A 286 -22.70 9.12 -12.56
CA GLY A 286 -22.54 8.32 -13.76
C GLY A 286 -21.82 6.99 -13.49
N LEU A 287 -22.18 5.95 -14.23
CA LEU A 287 -21.63 4.59 -14.08
C LEU A 287 -20.78 4.15 -15.27
N ASP A 288 -20.79 4.89 -16.38
CA ASP A 288 -20.12 4.48 -17.62
C ASP A 288 -18.61 4.29 -17.44
N GLY A 289 -17.95 5.22 -16.74
CA GLY A 289 -16.53 5.12 -16.48
C GLY A 289 -16.16 4.05 -15.46
N ILE A 290 -17.10 3.65 -14.58
CA ILE A 290 -16.91 2.50 -13.67
C ILE A 290 -17.00 1.20 -14.47
N ARG A 291 -17.99 1.08 -15.36
CA ARG A 291 -18.13 -0.06 -16.26
C ARG A 291 -16.89 -0.25 -17.12
N GLU A 292 -16.39 0.84 -17.73
CA GLU A 292 -15.16 0.82 -18.51
C GLU A 292 -13.95 0.35 -17.65
N ALA A 293 -13.86 0.84 -16.40
CA ALA A 293 -12.80 0.42 -15.49
C ALA A 293 -12.91 -1.06 -15.10
N TYR A 294 -14.10 -1.59 -14.91
CA TYR A 294 -14.32 -2.99 -14.59
C TYR A 294 -14.05 -3.93 -15.79
N GLU A 295 -14.26 -3.44 -16.99
CA GLU A 295 -13.96 -4.18 -18.21
C GLU A 295 -12.45 -4.15 -18.55
N THR A 296 -11.86 -2.96 -18.57
CA THR A 296 -10.52 -2.73 -19.12
C THR A 296 -9.42 -2.53 -18.05
N GLY A 297 -9.79 -2.33 -16.80
CA GLY A 297 -8.90 -1.88 -15.73
C GLY A 297 -8.62 -0.37 -15.74
N LYS A 298 -9.22 0.40 -16.66
CA LYS A 298 -9.03 1.87 -16.76
C LYS A 298 -10.37 2.56 -16.96
N GLY A 299 -10.57 3.67 -16.26
CA GLY A 299 -11.79 4.47 -16.38
C GLY A 299 -11.77 5.65 -15.44
N SER A 300 -12.80 6.45 -15.44
CA SER A 300 -12.92 7.55 -14.50
C SER A 300 -14.37 7.83 -14.15
N PHE A 301 -14.61 8.21 -12.89
CA PHE A 301 -15.92 8.63 -12.43
C PHE A 301 -15.79 9.90 -11.59
N LYS A 302 -16.90 10.60 -11.41
CA LYS A 302 -16.97 11.78 -10.55
C LYS A 302 -17.66 11.44 -9.24
N THR A 303 -17.16 12.02 -8.17
CA THR A 303 -17.76 11.95 -6.83
C THR A 303 -18.16 13.35 -6.39
N ARG A 304 -19.37 13.50 -5.91
CA ARG A 304 -19.91 14.73 -5.32
C ARG A 304 -20.08 14.61 -3.83
N ALA A 305 -19.84 15.70 -3.15
CA ALA A 305 -20.17 15.89 -1.75
C ALA A 305 -21.69 15.71 -1.53
N THR A 306 -22.07 15.13 -0.41
CA THR A 306 -23.46 15.12 0.05
C THR A 306 -23.78 16.46 0.71
N VAL A 307 -24.72 17.18 0.10
CA VAL A 307 -25.08 18.54 0.49
C VAL A 307 -26.58 18.67 0.68
N SER A 308 -26.99 19.22 1.82
CA SER A 308 -28.37 19.59 2.10
C SER A 308 -28.55 21.11 2.16
N ILE A 309 -29.75 21.59 1.77
CA ILE A 309 -30.11 22.99 1.92
C ILE A 309 -30.90 23.13 3.22
N GLU A 310 -30.32 23.87 4.18
CA GLU A 310 -30.88 24.02 5.52
C GLU A 310 -31.03 25.50 5.92
N ASN A 311 -31.91 25.76 6.88
CA ASN A 311 -31.98 27.05 7.55
C ASN A 311 -30.92 27.07 8.65
N VAL A 312 -29.80 27.75 8.40
CA VAL A 312 -28.64 27.84 9.33
C VAL A 312 -28.73 28.99 10.32
N GLY A 313 -29.82 29.77 10.29
CA GLY A 313 -30.10 30.86 11.21
C GLY A 313 -31.40 31.60 10.85
N PRO A 314 -31.81 32.60 11.66
CA PRO A 314 -32.99 33.37 11.37
C PRO A 314 -32.92 34.04 10.00
N ARG A 315 -33.78 33.62 9.06
CA ARG A 315 -33.85 34.10 7.67
C ARG A 315 -32.54 33.89 6.86
N ARG A 316 -31.72 32.87 7.24
CA ARG A 316 -30.47 32.56 6.56
C ARG A 316 -30.52 31.11 6.09
N THR A 317 -30.46 30.94 4.79
CA THR A 317 -30.30 29.62 4.16
C THR A 317 -28.82 29.33 3.98
N GLY A 318 -28.40 28.08 4.16
CA GLY A 318 -27.05 27.62 3.91
C GLY A 318 -27.04 26.25 3.25
N LEU A 319 -25.90 25.91 2.69
CA LEU A 319 -25.58 24.57 2.24
C LEU A 319 -24.81 23.87 3.34
N VAL A 320 -25.29 22.72 3.76
CA VAL A 320 -24.65 21.91 4.81
C VAL A 320 -24.05 20.68 4.13
N VAL A 321 -22.74 20.59 4.17
CA VAL A 321 -21.97 19.46 3.62
C VAL A 321 -21.73 18.47 4.74
N THR A 322 -22.16 17.23 4.56
CA THR A 322 -22.03 16.12 5.52
C THR A 322 -21.06 15.05 5.07
N GLU A 323 -20.77 14.98 3.76
CA GLU A 323 -19.78 14.05 3.19
C GLU A 323 -19.01 14.75 2.08
N LEU A 324 -17.73 14.44 1.97
CA LEU A 324 -16.84 14.98 0.94
C LEU A 324 -16.35 13.86 0.01
N PRO A 325 -15.91 14.21 -1.23
CA PRO A 325 -15.24 13.26 -2.09
C PRO A 325 -14.03 12.60 -1.41
N TYR A 326 -13.70 11.41 -1.86
CA TYR A 326 -12.64 10.59 -1.26
C TYR A 326 -11.30 11.33 -1.21
N LEU A 327 -10.67 11.33 -0.03
CA LEU A 327 -9.40 12.00 0.27
C LEU A 327 -9.43 13.53 0.12
N VAL A 328 -10.62 14.14 0.17
CA VAL A 328 -10.77 15.60 0.21
C VAL A 328 -11.06 16.05 1.65
N GLY A 329 -10.18 16.89 2.19
CA GLY A 329 -10.37 17.50 3.52
C GLY A 329 -11.23 18.78 3.45
N PRO A 330 -11.93 19.13 4.55
CA PRO A 330 -12.74 20.34 4.64
C PRO A 330 -11.92 21.63 4.48
N GLU A 331 -10.68 21.69 4.97
CA GLU A 331 -9.83 22.89 4.83
C GLU A 331 -9.51 23.17 3.35
N ARG A 332 -9.22 22.13 2.55
CA ARG A 332 -9.00 22.27 1.12
C ARG A 332 -10.21 22.85 0.39
N VAL A 333 -11.43 22.46 0.80
CA VAL A 333 -12.68 22.99 0.25
C VAL A 333 -12.83 24.46 0.62
N ILE A 334 -12.63 24.81 1.90
CA ILE A 334 -12.70 26.19 2.41
C ILE A 334 -11.70 27.10 1.66
N GLU A 335 -10.47 26.66 1.49
CA GLU A 335 -9.43 27.41 0.75
C GLU A 335 -9.87 27.67 -0.69
N LYS A 336 -10.37 26.65 -1.40
CA LYS A 336 -10.83 26.81 -2.80
C LYS A 336 -12.06 27.69 -2.93
N ILE A 337 -12.98 27.64 -1.98
CA ILE A 337 -14.11 28.59 -1.91
C ILE A 337 -13.58 30.02 -1.75
N LYS A 338 -12.68 30.25 -0.81
CA LYS A 338 -12.06 31.56 -0.56
C LYS A 338 -11.36 32.10 -1.81
N ASP A 339 -10.58 31.25 -2.49
CA ASP A 339 -9.89 31.60 -3.74
C ASP A 339 -10.88 32.01 -4.83
N ALA A 340 -11.95 31.22 -5.02
CA ALA A 340 -12.97 31.48 -6.03
C ALA A 340 -13.76 32.78 -5.76
N VAL A 341 -14.07 33.05 -4.48
CA VAL A 341 -14.73 34.30 -4.06
C VAL A 341 -13.82 35.51 -4.29
N ASN A 342 -12.55 35.42 -3.85
CA ASN A 342 -11.56 36.50 -4.05
C ASN A 342 -11.30 36.80 -5.53
N ALA A 343 -11.26 35.76 -6.37
CA ALA A 343 -11.14 35.87 -7.81
C ALA A 343 -12.44 36.34 -8.50
N LYS A 344 -13.53 36.63 -7.75
CA LYS A 344 -14.86 37.03 -8.23
C LYS A 344 -15.49 36.01 -9.22
N LYS A 345 -15.06 34.75 -9.16
CA LYS A 345 -15.62 33.65 -9.95
C LYS A 345 -16.84 33.01 -9.28
N LEU A 346 -16.96 33.15 -7.96
CA LEU A 346 -18.04 32.61 -7.14
C LEU A 346 -18.70 33.75 -6.36
N ALA A 347 -20.00 33.91 -6.51
CA ALA A 347 -20.82 34.92 -5.83
C ALA A 347 -21.86 34.23 -4.93
N GLY A 348 -22.48 35.00 -4.03
CA GLY A 348 -23.60 34.52 -3.23
C GLY A 348 -23.24 33.85 -1.91
N ILE A 349 -21.96 33.67 -1.60
CA ILE A 349 -21.53 33.10 -0.30
C ILE A 349 -21.35 34.25 0.71
N SER A 350 -21.92 34.08 1.92
CA SER A 350 -21.77 35.01 3.03
C SER A 350 -20.59 34.65 3.93
N ASP A 351 -20.52 33.41 4.33
CA ASP A 351 -19.55 32.83 5.25
C ASP A 351 -19.41 31.32 5.03
N VAL A 352 -18.33 30.75 5.53
CA VAL A 352 -18.09 29.31 5.56
C VAL A 352 -17.61 28.96 6.96
N THR A 353 -18.30 28.03 7.62
CA THR A 353 -18.01 27.63 9.00
C THR A 353 -17.90 26.10 9.08
N ASP A 354 -16.81 25.62 9.62
CA ASP A 354 -16.65 24.21 9.96
C ASP A 354 -17.21 23.95 11.37
N LEU A 355 -18.22 23.10 11.46
CA LEU A 355 -18.86 22.65 12.68
C LEU A 355 -18.64 21.15 12.90
N THR A 356 -17.62 20.57 12.28
CA THR A 356 -17.27 19.16 12.41
C THR A 356 -16.94 18.81 13.86
N ASP A 357 -17.57 17.77 14.37
CA ASP A 357 -17.30 17.27 15.71
C ASP A 357 -17.29 15.72 15.74
N ARG A 358 -16.90 15.13 16.89
CA ARG A 358 -16.82 13.67 17.05
C ARG A 358 -18.19 12.98 17.14
N HIS A 359 -19.26 13.70 17.41
CA HIS A 359 -20.60 13.15 17.62
C HIS A 359 -21.42 13.18 16.33
N HIS A 360 -21.29 14.26 15.56
CA HIS A 360 -22.09 14.49 14.36
C HIS A 360 -21.31 14.22 13.06
N GLY A 361 -19.99 14.01 13.15
CA GLY A 361 -19.14 13.84 11.98
C GLY A 361 -18.90 15.15 11.23
N LEU A 362 -18.61 15.08 9.95
CA LEU A 362 -18.36 16.22 9.08
C LEU A 362 -19.61 17.11 8.98
N ARG A 363 -19.47 18.40 9.27
CA ARG A 363 -20.52 19.42 9.12
C ARG A 363 -19.93 20.76 8.70
N LEU A 364 -19.75 20.93 7.39
CA LEU A 364 -19.28 22.18 6.81
C LEU A 364 -20.49 23.01 6.35
N VAL A 365 -20.69 24.18 6.93
CA VAL A 365 -21.83 25.06 6.65
C VAL A 365 -21.36 26.22 5.76
N ILE A 366 -21.98 26.35 4.58
CA ILE A 366 -21.71 27.41 3.62
C ILE A 366 -22.95 28.34 3.60
N GLY A 367 -22.85 29.51 4.19
CA GLY A 367 -23.92 30.49 4.26
C GLY A 367 -24.18 31.15 2.88
N ILE A 368 -25.46 31.29 2.54
CA ILE A 368 -25.89 31.91 1.28
C ILE A 368 -26.37 33.35 1.56
N LYS A 369 -25.96 34.31 0.74
CA LYS A 369 -26.46 35.71 0.79
C LYS A 369 -27.92 35.78 0.34
N SER A 370 -28.70 36.62 1.00
CA SER A 370 -30.09 36.90 0.62
C SER A 370 -30.19 37.29 -0.85
N GLY A 371 -31.14 36.70 -1.57
CA GLY A 371 -31.38 36.98 -2.99
C GLY A 371 -30.64 36.04 -3.96
N PHE A 372 -29.77 35.14 -3.48
CA PHE A 372 -29.16 34.12 -4.30
C PHE A 372 -29.93 32.81 -4.18
N ASN A 373 -30.03 32.08 -5.30
CA ASN A 373 -30.62 30.75 -5.33
C ASN A 373 -29.55 29.73 -4.82
N PRO A 374 -29.84 28.95 -3.74
CA PRO A 374 -28.92 27.97 -3.20
C PRO A 374 -28.50 26.91 -4.20
N ASP A 375 -29.43 26.40 -5.04
CA ASP A 375 -29.12 25.37 -6.05
C ASP A 375 -28.13 25.89 -7.11
N ALA A 376 -28.31 27.15 -7.57
CA ALA A 376 -27.40 27.75 -8.53
C ALA A 376 -25.98 27.94 -7.94
N VAL A 377 -25.91 28.36 -6.67
CA VAL A 377 -24.62 28.49 -5.96
C VAL A 377 -23.97 27.11 -5.77
N LEU A 378 -24.77 26.08 -5.46
CA LEU A 378 -24.27 24.70 -5.33
C LEU A 378 -23.68 24.16 -6.65
N GLN A 379 -24.31 24.43 -7.79
CA GLN A 379 -23.78 24.03 -9.09
C GLN A 379 -22.42 24.74 -9.41
N GLU A 380 -22.30 26.02 -9.06
CA GLU A 380 -21.02 26.72 -9.20
C GLU A 380 -19.96 26.21 -8.24
N LEU A 381 -20.33 25.80 -7.03
CA LEU A 381 -19.45 25.17 -6.05
C LEU A 381 -18.90 23.83 -6.58
N TYR A 382 -19.75 22.97 -7.14
CA TYR A 382 -19.31 21.71 -7.77
C TYR A 382 -18.32 21.97 -8.92
N ARG A 383 -18.50 23.03 -9.68
CA ARG A 383 -17.62 23.36 -10.82
C ARG A 383 -16.28 23.95 -10.41
N LEU A 384 -16.23 24.72 -9.31
CA LEU A 384 -15.08 25.55 -8.94
C LEU A 384 -14.29 25.03 -7.73
N THR A 385 -14.81 24.04 -7.04
CA THR A 385 -14.23 23.56 -5.77
C THR A 385 -14.19 22.01 -5.72
N PRO A 386 -13.41 21.43 -4.82
CA PRO A 386 -13.35 19.98 -4.64
C PRO A 386 -14.62 19.33 -4.04
N LEU A 387 -15.76 20.04 -4.02
CA LEU A 387 -17.06 19.41 -3.73
C LEU A 387 -17.52 18.44 -4.84
N GLU A 388 -16.94 18.54 -6.04
CA GLU A 388 -16.95 17.50 -7.06
C GLU A 388 -15.51 17.23 -7.47
N GLU A 389 -15.09 15.97 -7.38
CA GLU A 389 -13.76 15.51 -7.80
C GLU A 389 -13.86 14.32 -8.74
N SER A 390 -12.94 14.22 -9.68
CA SER A 390 -12.82 13.07 -10.58
C SER A 390 -11.84 12.06 -10.00
N PHE A 391 -12.27 10.80 -9.93
CA PHE A 391 -11.40 9.68 -9.57
C PHE A 391 -11.05 8.91 -10.85
N SER A 392 -9.77 8.87 -11.19
CA SER A 392 -9.28 8.10 -12.33
C SER A 392 -8.81 6.73 -11.87
N ILE A 393 -9.50 5.68 -12.31
CA ILE A 393 -9.11 4.30 -12.04
C ILE A 393 -8.02 3.87 -13.01
N ASN A 394 -6.98 3.23 -12.48
CA ASN A 394 -5.95 2.51 -13.24
C ASN A 394 -5.55 1.28 -12.41
N SER A 395 -6.15 0.14 -12.71
CA SER A 395 -6.04 -1.09 -11.91
C SER A 395 -4.80 -1.89 -12.30
N VAL A 396 -3.62 -1.39 -11.92
CA VAL A 396 -2.34 -2.06 -12.15
C VAL A 396 -1.89 -2.78 -10.87
N ALA A 397 -1.67 -4.09 -10.95
CA ALA A 397 -1.17 -4.91 -9.85
C ALA A 397 -0.16 -5.93 -10.36
N LEU A 398 0.61 -6.52 -9.43
CA LEU A 398 1.55 -7.60 -9.75
C LEU A 398 0.82 -8.94 -9.77
N VAL A 399 0.88 -9.64 -10.90
CA VAL A 399 0.43 -11.03 -11.06
C VAL A 399 1.65 -11.85 -11.45
N ASP A 400 1.99 -12.84 -10.64
CA ASP A 400 3.19 -13.67 -10.82
C ASP A 400 4.48 -12.85 -11.05
N GLY A 401 4.58 -11.74 -10.30
CA GLY A 401 5.71 -10.82 -10.39
C GLY A 401 5.72 -9.95 -11.66
N GLN A 402 4.64 -9.87 -12.43
CA GLN A 402 4.54 -9.00 -13.61
C GLN A 402 3.43 -7.96 -13.42
N PRO A 403 3.68 -6.67 -13.74
CA PRO A 403 2.66 -5.65 -13.68
C PRO A 403 1.63 -5.86 -14.79
N GLN A 404 0.37 -5.98 -14.41
CA GLN A 404 -0.76 -6.16 -15.34
C GLN A 404 -1.87 -5.17 -15.00
N THR A 405 -2.57 -4.67 -16.03
CA THR A 405 -3.80 -3.92 -15.88
C THR A 405 -4.97 -4.89 -15.92
N LEU A 406 -5.78 -4.94 -14.87
CA LEU A 406 -6.80 -5.97 -14.66
C LEU A 406 -8.18 -5.35 -14.48
N GLY A 407 -9.19 -5.90 -15.15
CA GLY A 407 -10.59 -5.62 -14.89
C GLY A 407 -11.12 -6.37 -13.66
N LEU A 408 -12.39 -6.15 -13.31
CA LEU A 408 -13.01 -6.72 -12.11
C LEU A 408 -12.95 -8.24 -12.08
N GLN A 409 -13.37 -8.91 -13.15
CA GLN A 409 -13.40 -10.37 -13.24
C GLN A 409 -12.00 -10.96 -13.09
N ALA A 410 -10.99 -10.38 -13.76
CA ALA A 410 -9.60 -10.87 -13.66
C ALA A 410 -9.03 -10.69 -12.24
N LEU A 411 -9.35 -9.57 -11.56
CA LEU A 411 -8.94 -9.35 -10.17
C LEU A 411 -9.56 -10.37 -9.22
N LEU A 412 -10.85 -10.68 -9.38
CA LEU A 412 -11.54 -11.71 -8.62
C LEU A 412 -10.95 -13.10 -8.89
N GLN A 413 -10.65 -13.42 -10.15
CA GLN A 413 -10.07 -14.72 -10.53
C GLN A 413 -8.69 -14.94 -9.89
N VAL A 414 -7.80 -13.94 -9.95
CA VAL A 414 -6.47 -14.02 -9.30
C VAL A 414 -6.61 -14.26 -7.79
N TYR A 415 -7.54 -13.60 -7.13
CA TYR A 415 -7.82 -13.81 -5.72
C TYR A 415 -8.35 -15.23 -5.45
N ILE A 416 -9.33 -15.72 -6.23
CA ILE A 416 -9.92 -17.06 -6.09
C ILE A 416 -8.83 -18.13 -6.28
N ASP A 417 -8.01 -18.03 -7.31
CA ASP A 417 -6.93 -18.97 -7.58
C ASP A 417 -5.93 -19.02 -6.41
N HIS A 418 -5.57 -17.87 -5.88
CA HIS A 418 -4.74 -17.78 -4.67
C HIS A 418 -5.41 -18.46 -3.47
N ARG A 419 -6.70 -18.25 -3.24
CA ARG A 419 -7.43 -18.89 -2.14
C ARG A 419 -7.51 -20.40 -2.30
N ILE A 420 -7.72 -20.91 -3.50
CA ILE A 420 -7.70 -22.34 -3.78
C ILE A 420 -6.33 -22.93 -3.42
N GLN A 421 -5.23 -22.28 -3.81
CA GLN A 421 -3.88 -22.72 -3.45
C GLN A 421 -3.67 -22.73 -1.93
N VAL A 422 -4.05 -21.67 -1.23
CA VAL A 422 -3.95 -21.55 0.24
C VAL A 422 -4.74 -22.68 0.94
N ILE A 423 -5.98 -22.94 0.52
CA ILE A 423 -6.84 -23.98 1.11
C ILE A 423 -6.28 -25.37 0.82
N THR A 424 -5.79 -25.60 -0.40
CA THR A 424 -5.20 -26.89 -0.80
C THR A 424 -3.93 -27.19 0.02
N ARG A 425 -3.03 -26.21 0.14
CA ARG A 425 -1.79 -26.34 0.94
C ARG A 425 -2.12 -26.57 2.41
N ARG A 426 -3.04 -25.79 2.99
CA ARG A 426 -3.53 -25.97 4.35
C ARG A 426 -4.07 -27.38 4.59
N SER A 427 -4.91 -27.87 3.68
CA SER A 427 -5.52 -29.19 3.79
C SER A 427 -4.46 -30.29 3.73
N SER A 428 -3.47 -30.17 2.87
CA SER A 428 -2.34 -31.08 2.75
C SER A 428 -1.48 -31.10 4.02
N TYR A 429 -1.18 -29.92 4.58
CA TYR A 429 -0.45 -29.79 5.83
C TYR A 429 -1.21 -30.48 6.99
N ARG A 430 -2.48 -30.15 7.16
CA ARG A 430 -3.33 -30.75 8.22
C ARG A 430 -3.47 -32.26 8.05
N LEU A 431 -3.60 -32.75 6.82
CA LEU A 431 -3.64 -34.19 6.52
C LEU A 431 -2.33 -34.86 6.93
N GLY A 432 -1.18 -34.27 6.61
CA GLY A 432 0.14 -34.76 7.04
C GLY A 432 0.25 -34.88 8.55
N GLN A 433 -0.13 -33.82 9.27
CA GLN A 433 -0.15 -33.81 10.75
C GLN A 433 -1.07 -34.89 11.34
N ARG A 434 -2.25 -35.07 10.75
CA ARG A 434 -3.21 -36.13 11.21
C ARG A 434 -2.69 -37.53 10.96
N LYS A 435 -2.05 -37.77 9.78
CA LYS A 435 -1.42 -39.07 9.46
C LYS A 435 -0.29 -39.41 10.42
N GLN A 436 0.59 -38.42 10.73
CA GLN A 436 1.66 -38.58 11.72
C GLN A 436 1.10 -38.94 13.08
N ARG A 437 0.06 -38.20 13.52
CA ARG A 437 -0.59 -38.51 14.81
C ARG A 437 -1.25 -39.87 14.84
N LEU A 438 -1.93 -40.27 13.74
CA LEU A 438 -2.56 -41.61 13.61
C LEU A 438 -1.51 -42.70 13.74
N HIS A 439 -0.40 -42.60 13.00
CA HIS A 439 0.70 -43.55 13.05
C HIS A 439 1.24 -43.76 14.49
N LEU A 440 1.42 -42.66 15.24
CA LEU A 440 1.86 -42.75 16.65
C LEU A 440 0.82 -43.46 17.52
N VAL A 441 -0.47 -43.17 17.32
CA VAL A 441 -1.55 -43.80 18.09
C VAL A 441 -1.67 -45.30 17.79
N GLU A 442 -1.57 -45.68 16.51
CA GLU A 442 -1.56 -47.08 16.08
C GLU A 442 -0.38 -47.85 16.68
N GLY A 443 0.83 -47.25 16.68
CA GLY A 443 2.02 -47.83 17.31
C GLY A 443 1.84 -48.02 18.83
N LEU A 444 1.26 -47.02 19.52
CA LEU A 444 0.95 -47.14 20.95
C LEU A 444 -0.09 -48.21 21.24
N LEU A 445 -1.08 -48.38 20.36
CA LEU A 445 -2.13 -49.40 20.52
C LEU A 445 -1.55 -50.80 20.41
N ILE A 446 -0.65 -51.03 19.45
CA ILE A 446 0.08 -52.28 19.29
C ILE A 446 0.93 -52.55 20.55
N ALA A 447 1.70 -51.56 21.01
CA ALA A 447 2.54 -51.71 22.20
C ALA A 447 1.71 -52.07 23.48
N ILE A 448 0.51 -51.51 23.62
CA ILE A 448 -0.40 -51.81 24.74
C ILE A 448 -0.96 -53.23 24.61
N LEU A 449 -1.29 -53.69 23.41
CA LEU A 449 -1.83 -55.02 23.18
C LEU A 449 -0.78 -56.14 23.32
N ASP A 450 0.50 -55.81 23.13
CA ASP A 450 1.62 -56.78 23.24
C ASP A 450 2.34 -56.74 24.61
N ILE A 451 1.79 -56.03 25.61
CA ILE A 451 2.37 -55.94 26.96
C ILE A 451 1.99 -57.18 27.84
N ASP A 452 1.00 -57.97 27.47
CA ASP A 452 0.62 -59.24 28.11
C ASP A 452 1.41 -60.42 27.49
#